data_f3762970adf37ed2ae3b31b4b67d79d0
#
_entry.id   f3762970adf37ed2ae3b31b4b67d79d0
#
_cell.length_a   1.000
_cell.length_b   1.000
_cell.length_c   1.000
_cell.angle_alpha   90.00
_cell.angle_beta   90.00
_cell.angle_gamma   90.00
#
_symmetry.space_group_name_H-M   'P 1'
#
loop_
_entity.id
_entity.type
_entity.pdbx_description
1 polymer ?
#
loop_
_entity_poly.entity_id
_entity_poly.type
_entity_poly.pdbx_seq_one_letter_code
_entity_poly.pdbx_strand_id
1 'polypeptide(L)'
;FDDVVMRLKGKLGYARSDDIKTKDLRNILAELVKDETKDDLALQVFYLIVFMKVVIPGTSTRVSREAAMAENLVFEDMADMDYCQLVVDDIRSAVVRYQQGTSRGKAVTGCAIAPLLMYLDCLIIGKTPNVDLRTPRINYMDQAKLLELAAADLVRKGDDDPANWVFGRLPVSVSSFLCS
;
A
#
# COMPACT_ATOMS: atom_id res chain seq x y z
N PHE A 1 -23.42 8.20 0.67
CA PHE A 1 -22.42 7.12 0.83
C PHE A 1 -22.88 5.83 0.14
N ASP A 2 -24.12 5.45 0.38
CA ASP A 2 -24.68 4.20 -0.15
C ASP A 2 -24.81 4.22 -1.67
N ASP A 3 -25.00 5.38 -2.29
CA ASP A 3 -25.22 5.50 -3.73
C ASP A 3 -24.01 5.10 -4.59
N VAL A 4 -22.79 5.47 -4.17
CA VAL A 4 -21.57 5.18 -4.95
C VAL A 4 -21.26 3.69 -4.93
N VAL A 5 -21.28 3.11 -3.73
CA VAL A 5 -21.08 1.65 -3.57
C VAL A 5 -22.18 0.87 -4.27
N MET A 6 -23.42 1.38 -4.25
CA MET A 6 -24.56 0.75 -4.93
C MET A 6 -24.43 0.80 -6.45
N ARG A 7 -23.96 1.91 -7.02
CA ARG A 7 -23.69 2.01 -8.47
C ARG A 7 -22.60 1.03 -8.89
N LEU A 8 -21.50 0.98 -8.11
CA LEU A 8 -20.43 0.02 -8.37
C LEU A 8 -20.94 -1.42 -8.33
N LYS A 9 -21.74 -1.78 -7.33
CA LYS A 9 -22.39 -3.09 -7.25
C LYS A 9 -23.25 -3.36 -8.48
N GLY A 10 -24.05 -2.39 -8.90
CA GLY A 10 -24.87 -2.52 -10.12
C GLY A 10 -24.06 -2.75 -11.38
N LYS A 11 -22.98 -2.00 -11.58
CA LYS A 11 -22.06 -2.17 -12.72
C LYS A 11 -21.39 -3.56 -12.74
N LEU A 12 -21.08 -4.09 -11.55
CA LEU A 12 -20.38 -5.36 -11.38
C LEU A 12 -21.32 -6.57 -11.22
N GLY A 13 -22.65 -6.37 -11.30
CA GLY A 13 -23.65 -7.43 -11.19
C GLY A 13 -23.87 -7.99 -9.77
N TYR A 14 -23.48 -7.25 -8.73
CA TYR A 14 -23.69 -7.64 -7.33
C TYR A 14 -25.09 -7.24 -6.82
N ALA A 15 -25.67 -8.09 -5.97
CA ALA A 15 -26.85 -7.71 -5.22
C ALA A 15 -26.54 -6.61 -4.20
N ARG A 16 -27.57 -5.83 -3.79
CA ARG A 16 -27.39 -4.74 -2.81
C ARG A 16 -26.82 -5.20 -1.48
N SER A 17 -27.16 -6.41 -1.05
CA SER A 17 -26.71 -7.04 0.19
C SER A 17 -25.28 -7.55 0.17
N ASP A 18 -24.71 -7.76 -1.01
CA ASP A 18 -23.42 -8.43 -1.15
C ASP A 18 -22.25 -7.49 -0.86
N ASP A 19 -21.22 -8.00 -0.24
CA ASP A 19 -19.97 -7.26 -0.06
C ASP A 19 -19.02 -7.55 -1.22
N ILE A 20 -18.52 -6.50 -1.86
CA ILE A 20 -17.47 -6.65 -2.88
C ILE A 20 -16.13 -6.86 -2.16
N LYS A 21 -15.51 -8.01 -2.37
CA LYS A 21 -14.18 -8.33 -1.85
C LYS A 21 -13.11 -8.09 -2.90
N THR A 22 -11.91 -7.75 -2.48
CA THR A 22 -10.77 -7.56 -3.41
C THR A 22 -10.49 -8.79 -4.27
N LYS A 23 -10.73 -10.00 -3.71
CA LYS A 23 -10.59 -11.25 -4.48
C LYS A 23 -11.55 -11.30 -5.66
N ASP A 24 -12.77 -10.85 -5.43
CA ASP A 24 -13.81 -10.85 -6.46
C ASP A 24 -13.48 -9.84 -7.57
N LEU A 25 -12.96 -8.66 -7.21
CA LEU A 25 -12.50 -7.67 -8.19
C LEU A 25 -11.43 -8.22 -9.13
N ARG A 26 -10.49 -9.05 -8.62
CA ARG A 26 -9.48 -9.69 -9.47
C ARG A 26 -10.09 -10.67 -10.48
N ASN A 27 -11.06 -11.47 -10.02
CA ASN A 27 -11.74 -12.41 -10.90
C ASN A 27 -12.55 -11.68 -11.98
N ILE A 28 -13.25 -10.60 -11.58
CA ILE A 28 -14.00 -9.74 -12.51
C ILE A 28 -13.06 -9.12 -13.52
N LEU A 29 -11.94 -8.56 -13.09
CA LEU A 29 -10.95 -7.97 -13.99
C LEU A 29 -10.46 -9.01 -15.01
N ALA A 30 -10.15 -10.23 -14.56
CA ALA A 30 -9.69 -11.30 -15.44
C ALA A 30 -10.73 -11.71 -16.51
N GLU A 31 -12.02 -11.51 -16.24
CA GLU A 31 -13.08 -11.72 -17.23
C GLU A 31 -13.29 -10.49 -18.12
N LEU A 32 -13.24 -9.28 -17.56
CA LEU A 32 -13.44 -8.04 -18.31
C LEU A 32 -12.38 -7.82 -19.38
N VAL A 33 -11.11 -8.12 -19.10
CA VAL A 33 -10.00 -7.94 -20.07
C VAL A 33 -10.08 -8.87 -21.27
N LYS A 34 -11.02 -9.82 -21.30
CA LYS A 34 -11.27 -10.68 -22.47
C LYS A 34 -12.23 -10.04 -23.48
N ASP A 35 -12.87 -8.93 -23.11
CA ASP A 35 -13.94 -8.29 -23.88
C ASP A 35 -13.58 -6.81 -24.07
N GLU A 36 -13.03 -6.48 -25.23
CA GLU A 36 -12.59 -5.13 -25.60
C GLU A 36 -13.71 -4.07 -25.48
N THR A 37 -14.98 -4.49 -25.53
CA THR A 37 -16.12 -3.56 -25.35
C THR A 37 -16.28 -3.10 -23.91
N LYS A 38 -15.53 -3.68 -22.96
CA LYS A 38 -15.60 -3.40 -21.53
C LYS A 38 -14.31 -2.80 -20.96
N ASP A 39 -13.45 -2.28 -21.82
CA ASP A 39 -12.15 -1.72 -21.41
C ASP A 39 -12.28 -0.64 -20.35
N ASP A 40 -13.24 0.27 -20.45
CA ASP A 40 -13.48 1.31 -19.45
C ASP A 40 -13.81 0.72 -18.07
N LEU A 41 -14.65 -0.32 -18.05
CA LEU A 41 -14.98 -0.99 -16.79
C LEU A 41 -13.79 -1.79 -16.24
N ALA A 42 -13.02 -2.42 -17.13
CA ALA A 42 -11.80 -3.13 -16.74
C ALA A 42 -10.77 -2.16 -16.11
N LEU A 43 -10.57 -1.00 -16.70
CA LEU A 43 -9.72 0.06 -16.18
C LEU A 43 -10.21 0.59 -14.83
N GLN A 44 -11.51 0.81 -14.65
CA GLN A 44 -12.09 1.22 -13.37
C GLN A 44 -11.84 0.16 -12.28
N VAL A 45 -12.06 -1.12 -12.58
CA VAL A 45 -11.81 -2.22 -11.64
C VAL A 45 -10.32 -2.35 -11.30
N PHE A 46 -9.44 -2.23 -12.30
CA PHE A 46 -8.00 -2.21 -12.09
C PHE A 46 -7.58 -1.06 -11.16
N TYR A 47 -8.07 0.15 -11.44
CA TYR A 47 -7.80 1.33 -10.63
C TYR A 47 -8.26 1.13 -9.18
N LEU A 48 -9.46 0.58 -8.95
CA LEU A 48 -9.94 0.26 -7.62
C LEU A 48 -9.00 -0.69 -6.86
N ILE A 49 -8.49 -1.71 -7.55
CA ILE A 49 -7.55 -2.67 -6.96
C ILE A 49 -6.25 -1.96 -6.55
N VAL A 50 -5.69 -1.13 -7.43
CA VAL A 50 -4.47 -0.36 -7.16
C VAL A 50 -4.70 0.60 -6.01
N PHE A 51 -5.80 1.35 -6.03
CA PHE A 51 -6.14 2.31 -5.00
C PHE A 51 -6.24 1.65 -3.62
N MET A 52 -6.93 0.51 -3.53
CA MET A 52 -7.11 -0.23 -2.28
C MET A 52 -5.86 -0.96 -1.78
N LYS A 53 -4.91 -1.27 -2.67
CA LYS A 53 -3.76 -2.10 -2.30
C LYS A 53 -2.46 -1.33 -2.20
N VAL A 54 -2.37 -0.20 -2.89
CA VAL A 54 -1.13 0.58 -3.01
C VAL A 54 -1.33 1.99 -2.46
N VAL A 55 -2.35 2.71 -2.90
CA VAL A 55 -2.51 4.13 -2.56
C VAL A 55 -3.03 4.31 -1.14
N ILE A 56 -4.19 3.70 -0.83
CA ILE A 56 -4.81 3.73 0.51
C ILE A 56 -5.12 2.29 0.96
N PRO A 57 -4.11 1.49 1.30
CA PRO A 57 -4.32 0.11 1.71
C PRO A 57 -4.98 0.06 3.09
N GLY A 58 -6.23 -0.39 3.11
CA GLY A 58 -6.95 -0.69 4.33
C GLY A 58 -6.68 -2.11 4.84
N THR A 59 -7.01 -2.36 6.11
CA THR A 59 -6.99 -3.71 6.71
C THR A 59 -8.16 -4.57 6.27
N SER A 60 -9.17 -3.95 5.64
CA SER A 60 -10.36 -4.64 5.15
C SER A 60 -10.11 -5.33 3.81
N THR A 61 -10.69 -6.50 3.66
CA THR A 61 -10.76 -7.19 2.36
C THR A 61 -11.93 -6.69 1.50
N ARG A 62 -12.79 -5.81 2.04
CA ARG A 62 -13.94 -5.22 1.36
C ARG A 62 -13.55 -3.90 0.72
N VAL A 63 -14.25 -3.54 -0.35
CA VAL A 63 -14.08 -2.22 -0.99
C VAL A 63 -14.38 -1.13 0.03
N SER A 64 -13.38 -0.27 0.28
CA SER A 64 -13.52 0.86 1.18
C SER A 64 -14.34 1.97 0.53
N ARG A 65 -14.81 2.90 1.37
CA ARG A 65 -15.54 4.09 0.90
C ARG A 65 -14.69 4.91 -0.06
N GLU A 66 -13.45 5.11 0.31
CA GLU A 66 -12.49 5.91 -0.45
C GLU A 66 -12.24 5.30 -1.83
N ALA A 67 -12.08 3.98 -1.89
CA ALA A 67 -11.93 3.27 -3.14
C ALA A 67 -13.21 3.31 -3.99
N ALA A 68 -14.39 3.24 -3.35
CA ALA A 68 -15.66 3.36 -4.07
C ALA A 68 -15.89 4.77 -4.64
N MET A 69 -15.34 5.81 -4.01
CA MET A 69 -15.39 7.18 -4.55
C MET A 69 -14.61 7.31 -5.86
N ALA A 70 -13.56 6.52 -6.03
CA ALA A 70 -12.79 6.47 -7.27
C ALA A 70 -13.60 5.97 -8.47
N GLU A 71 -14.72 5.29 -8.26
CA GLU A 71 -15.65 4.83 -9.31
C GLU A 71 -16.29 5.98 -10.10
N ASN A 72 -16.42 7.16 -9.48
CA ASN A 72 -16.99 8.33 -10.15
C ASN A 72 -15.96 9.18 -10.91
N LEU A 73 -14.68 8.92 -10.73
CA LEU A 73 -13.64 9.65 -11.42
C LEU A 73 -13.61 9.23 -12.89
N VAL A 74 -13.59 10.19 -13.78
CA VAL A 74 -13.22 9.97 -15.18
C VAL A 74 -11.69 9.85 -15.30
N PHE A 75 -11.20 9.31 -16.41
CA PHE A 75 -9.76 9.05 -16.56
C PHE A 75 -8.92 10.32 -16.48
N GLU A 76 -9.44 11.42 -16.98
CA GLU A 76 -8.79 12.74 -16.91
C GLU A 76 -8.58 13.15 -15.44
N ASP A 77 -9.61 13.02 -14.59
CA ASP A 77 -9.49 13.33 -13.15
C ASP A 77 -8.51 12.39 -12.45
N MET A 78 -8.45 11.11 -12.87
CA MET A 78 -7.48 10.16 -12.32
C MET A 78 -6.04 10.52 -12.69
N ALA A 79 -5.81 11.03 -13.91
CA ALA A 79 -4.49 11.46 -14.36
C ALA A 79 -3.99 12.69 -13.60
N ASP A 80 -4.89 13.59 -13.24
CA ASP A 80 -4.59 14.85 -12.57
C ASP A 80 -4.50 14.73 -11.04
N MET A 81 -4.81 13.55 -10.49
CA MET A 81 -4.79 13.32 -9.04
C MET A 81 -3.37 13.27 -8.48
N ASP A 82 -3.09 14.03 -7.43
CA ASP A 82 -1.83 13.96 -6.69
C ASP A 82 -1.80 12.72 -5.76
N TYR A 83 -1.40 11.59 -6.32
CA TYR A 83 -1.27 10.33 -5.59
C TYR A 83 -0.19 10.39 -4.51
N CYS A 84 0.86 11.18 -4.72
CA CYS A 84 1.92 11.35 -3.72
C CYS A 84 1.37 12.02 -2.47
N GLN A 85 0.61 13.09 -2.64
CA GLN A 85 -0.02 13.79 -1.53
C GLN A 85 -1.04 12.90 -0.81
N LEU A 86 -1.85 12.12 -1.56
CA LEU A 86 -2.80 11.17 -0.97
C LEU A 86 -2.11 10.13 -0.08
N VAL A 87 -1.01 9.55 -0.56
CA VAL A 87 -0.23 8.57 0.21
C VAL A 87 0.36 9.21 1.47
N VAL A 88 0.92 10.42 1.36
CA VAL A 88 1.49 11.16 2.50
C VAL A 88 0.42 11.47 3.53
N ASP A 89 -0.75 11.91 3.13
CA ASP A 89 -1.85 12.25 4.04
C ASP A 89 -2.45 11.01 4.71
N ASP A 90 -2.54 9.89 3.99
CA ASP A 90 -2.96 8.60 4.58
C ASP A 90 -1.97 8.11 5.64
N ILE A 91 -0.66 8.15 5.36
CA ILE A 91 0.38 7.79 6.33
C ILE A 91 0.33 8.72 7.54
N ARG A 92 0.25 10.04 7.33
CA ARG A 92 0.15 11.03 8.41
C ARG A 92 -1.06 10.75 9.30
N SER A 93 -2.21 10.51 8.69
CA SER A 93 -3.45 10.19 9.41
C SER A 93 -3.34 8.87 10.17
N ALA A 94 -2.67 7.87 9.61
CA ALA A 94 -2.43 6.58 10.27
C ALA A 94 -1.52 6.73 11.50
N VAL A 95 -0.44 7.52 11.38
CA VAL A 95 0.48 7.81 12.49
C VAL A 95 -0.24 8.56 13.62
N VAL A 96 -1.03 9.58 13.28
CA VAL A 96 -1.82 10.33 14.28
C VAL A 96 -2.79 9.40 15.02
N ARG A 97 -3.53 8.55 14.31
CA ARG A 97 -4.43 7.56 14.92
C ARG A 97 -3.69 6.58 15.84
N TYR A 98 -2.52 6.14 15.43
CA TYR A 98 -1.67 5.26 16.24
C TYR A 98 -1.22 5.94 17.53
N GLN A 99 -0.70 7.17 17.45
CA GLN A 99 -0.24 7.96 18.59
C GLN A 99 -1.37 8.29 19.58
N GLN A 100 -2.57 8.53 19.08
CA GLN A 100 -3.76 8.81 19.90
C GLN A 100 -4.38 7.54 20.51
N GLY A 101 -3.86 6.36 20.21
CA GLY A 101 -4.41 5.08 20.69
C GLY A 101 -5.79 4.75 20.13
N THR A 102 -6.23 5.45 19.09
CA THR A 102 -7.55 5.26 18.45
C THR A 102 -7.55 4.17 17.38
N SER A 103 -6.38 3.66 17.00
CA SER A 103 -6.27 2.53 16.08
C SER A 103 -6.69 1.23 16.76
N ARG A 104 -7.59 0.49 16.13
CA ARG A 104 -7.94 -0.87 16.57
C ARG A 104 -6.73 -1.78 16.40
N GLY A 105 -6.10 -2.14 17.51
CA GLY A 105 -4.86 -2.89 17.52
C GLY A 105 -3.64 -1.95 17.44
N LYS A 106 -2.46 -2.48 17.73
CA LYS A 106 -1.18 -1.74 17.70
C LYS A 106 -0.56 -1.67 16.29
N ALA A 107 -1.36 -1.76 15.24
CA ALA A 107 -0.88 -1.73 13.87
C ALA A 107 -1.06 -0.33 13.25
N VAL A 108 -0.03 0.15 12.59
CA VAL A 108 -0.12 1.31 11.71
C VAL A 108 -0.82 0.86 10.43
N THR A 109 -1.97 1.47 10.13
CA THR A 109 -2.67 1.28 8.86
C THR A 109 -2.13 2.30 7.84
N GLY A 110 -2.48 2.15 6.58
CA GLY A 110 -2.05 3.06 5.52
C GLY A 110 -0.98 2.47 4.61
N CYS A 111 -0.49 3.25 3.67
CA CYS A 111 0.49 2.83 2.68
C CYS A 111 1.87 2.57 3.33
N ALA A 112 1.99 1.46 4.07
CA ALA A 112 3.23 1.09 4.77
C ALA A 112 4.40 0.81 3.81
N ILE A 113 4.12 0.55 2.53
CA ILE A 113 5.18 0.28 1.54
C ILE A 113 6.01 1.53 1.26
N ALA A 114 5.41 2.71 1.23
CA ALA A 114 6.14 3.96 0.95
C ALA A 114 7.21 4.26 2.01
N PRO A 115 6.91 4.34 3.33
CA PRO A 115 7.94 4.52 4.33
C PRO A 115 8.94 3.37 4.39
N LEU A 116 8.54 2.14 4.05
CA LEU A 116 9.46 1.02 3.95
C LEU A 116 10.48 1.22 2.82
N LEU A 117 10.05 1.63 1.63
CA LEU A 117 10.95 1.91 0.51
C LEU A 117 11.91 3.05 0.86
N MET A 118 11.39 4.13 1.42
CA MET A 118 12.21 5.24 1.89
C MET A 118 13.22 4.79 2.94
N TYR A 119 12.78 3.98 3.91
CA TYR A 119 13.67 3.43 4.93
C TYR A 119 14.79 2.59 4.32
N LEU A 120 14.47 1.68 3.39
CA LEU A 120 15.45 0.87 2.68
C LEU A 120 16.49 1.72 1.94
N ASP A 121 16.06 2.79 1.28
CA ASP A 121 16.95 3.69 0.54
C ASP A 121 17.85 4.51 1.45
N CYS A 122 17.42 4.77 2.69
CA CYS A 122 18.19 5.52 3.68
C CYS A 122 19.15 4.67 4.53
N LEU A 123 18.99 3.36 4.57
CA LEU A 123 19.85 2.51 5.38
C LEU A 123 21.31 2.63 4.94
N ILE A 124 22.19 2.87 5.88
CA ILE A 124 23.64 2.76 5.68
C ILE A 124 24.01 1.29 5.85
N ILE A 125 23.99 0.57 4.76
CA ILE A 125 24.38 -0.83 4.71
C ILE A 125 25.90 -0.85 4.60
N GLY A 126 26.57 -1.05 5.73
CA GLY A 126 28.03 -1.13 5.76
C GLY A 126 28.60 -2.18 4.80
N LYS A 127 29.62 -2.89 5.20
CA LYS A 127 30.28 -3.93 4.38
C LYS A 127 29.46 -5.23 4.23
N THR A 128 28.13 -5.13 4.13
CA THR A 128 27.30 -6.30 3.83
C THR A 128 27.54 -6.70 2.38
N PRO A 129 28.13 -7.86 2.10
CA PRO A 129 28.42 -8.27 0.74
C PRO A 129 27.11 -8.44 -0.04
N ASN A 130 27.08 -7.94 -1.26
CA ASN A 130 26.02 -8.15 -2.27
C ASN A 130 24.75 -7.30 -2.21
N VAL A 131 24.70 -6.21 -1.46
CA VAL A 131 23.57 -5.26 -1.57
C VAL A 131 23.95 -4.18 -2.60
N ASP A 132 23.14 -4.07 -3.66
CA ASP A 132 23.25 -2.99 -4.63
C ASP A 132 22.83 -1.67 -3.95
N LEU A 133 23.69 -0.65 -3.99
CA LEU A 133 23.45 0.63 -3.34
C LEU A 133 22.69 1.63 -4.23
N ARG A 134 22.39 1.25 -5.48
CA ARG A 134 21.60 2.09 -6.38
C ARG A 134 20.16 2.24 -5.86
N THR A 135 19.59 3.41 -6.03
CA THR A 135 18.20 3.72 -5.65
C THR A 135 17.28 3.70 -6.87
N PRO A 136 16.02 3.31 -6.73
CA PRO A 136 15.42 2.71 -5.53
C PRO A 136 15.91 1.27 -5.32
N ARG A 137 16.41 0.98 -4.13
CA ARG A 137 17.03 -0.31 -3.81
C ARG A 137 16.10 -1.50 -3.98
N ILE A 138 14.79 -1.29 -3.84
CA ILE A 138 13.80 -2.36 -4.02
C ILE A 138 13.91 -3.04 -5.40
N ASN A 139 14.36 -2.33 -6.43
CA ASN A 139 14.53 -2.89 -7.77
C ASN A 139 15.64 -3.96 -7.84
N TYR A 140 16.53 -3.98 -6.84
CA TYR A 140 17.69 -4.87 -6.78
C TYR A 140 17.59 -5.87 -5.62
N MET A 141 16.45 -5.88 -4.91
CA MET A 141 16.18 -6.75 -3.78
C MET A 141 15.19 -7.84 -4.14
N ASP A 142 15.58 -9.07 -3.91
CA ASP A 142 14.70 -10.21 -3.83
C ASP A 142 14.27 -10.47 -2.37
N GLN A 143 13.36 -11.42 -2.18
CA GLN A 143 12.86 -11.76 -0.85
C GLN A 143 13.98 -12.24 0.10
N ALA A 144 14.98 -12.94 -0.40
CA ALA A 144 16.08 -13.46 0.43
C ALA A 144 16.94 -12.30 0.97
N LYS A 145 17.27 -11.34 0.11
CA LYS A 145 18.02 -10.13 0.50
C LYS A 145 17.25 -9.25 1.46
N LEU A 146 15.93 -9.12 1.28
CA LEU A 146 15.07 -8.38 2.24
C LEU A 146 15.09 -9.03 3.61
N LEU A 147 15.01 -10.37 3.69
CA LEU A 147 15.07 -11.10 4.96
C LEU A 147 16.45 -10.98 5.62
N GLU A 148 17.53 -11.07 4.83
CA GLU A 148 18.90 -10.89 5.31
C GLU A 148 19.09 -9.48 5.90
N LEU A 149 18.63 -8.46 5.19
CA LEU A 149 18.69 -7.07 5.64
C LEU A 149 17.86 -6.85 6.90
N ALA A 150 16.65 -7.39 6.94
CA ALA A 150 15.79 -7.34 8.12
C ALA A 150 16.46 -8.01 9.32
N ALA A 151 17.10 -9.15 9.14
CA ALA A 151 17.84 -9.83 10.20
C ALA A 151 19.06 -9.03 10.69
N ALA A 152 19.75 -8.34 9.77
CA ALA A 152 20.89 -7.48 10.11
C ALA A 152 20.47 -6.22 10.87
N ASP A 153 19.29 -5.68 10.57
CA ASP A 153 18.74 -4.47 11.20
C ASP A 153 17.98 -4.73 12.51
N LEU A 154 17.68 -5.98 12.80
CA LEU A 154 16.91 -6.40 13.95
C LEU A 154 17.71 -6.30 15.25
N VAL A 155 17.16 -5.61 16.23
CA VAL A 155 17.63 -5.62 17.62
C VAL A 155 16.70 -6.48 18.46
N ARG A 156 17.21 -7.58 18.99
CA ARG A 156 16.49 -8.39 19.99
C ARG A 156 16.62 -7.72 21.34
N LYS A 157 15.50 -7.25 21.90
CA LYS A 157 15.46 -6.71 23.27
C LYS A 157 14.85 -7.76 24.21
N GLY A 158 15.69 -8.47 24.95
CA GLY A 158 15.23 -9.46 25.93
C GLY A 158 14.87 -10.81 25.33
N ASP A 159 13.92 -11.49 25.98
CA ASP A 159 13.49 -12.84 25.64
C ASP A 159 13.13 -13.05 24.17
N ASP A 160 13.15 -14.29 23.72
CA ASP A 160 12.89 -14.71 22.31
C ASP A 160 11.46 -14.37 21.79
N ASP A 161 10.69 -13.55 22.52
CA ASP A 161 9.38 -13.09 22.07
C ASP A 161 9.51 -12.09 20.90
N PRO A 162 9.01 -12.42 19.72
CA PRO A 162 9.02 -11.52 18.55
C PRO A 162 8.38 -10.14 18.80
N ALA A 163 7.48 -10.02 19.80
CA ALA A 163 6.87 -8.75 20.18
C ALA A 163 7.91 -7.75 20.73
N ASN A 164 9.07 -8.20 21.16
CA ASN A 164 10.16 -7.39 21.70
C ASN A 164 11.23 -7.06 20.64
N TRP A 165 11.04 -7.48 19.40
CA TRP A 165 11.98 -7.21 18.31
C TRP A 165 11.76 -5.80 17.77
N VAL A 166 12.83 -5.04 17.63
CA VAL A 166 12.82 -3.66 17.14
C VAL A 166 13.81 -3.53 15.99
N PHE A 167 13.37 -2.88 14.91
CA PHE A 167 14.26 -2.50 13.81
C PHE A 167 15.02 -1.21 14.17
N GLY A 168 16.11 -0.92 13.47
CA GLY A 168 16.89 0.30 13.63
C GLY A 168 18.27 0.07 14.23
N ARG A 169 18.85 -1.13 14.05
CA ARG A 169 20.24 -1.41 14.36
C ARG A 169 21.19 -0.76 13.37
N LEU A 170 20.80 -0.73 12.10
CA LEU A 170 21.58 -0.10 11.05
C LEU A 170 21.38 1.41 11.08
N PRO A 171 22.46 2.20 10.90
CA PRO A 171 22.32 3.65 10.84
C PRO A 171 21.57 4.08 9.58
N VAL A 172 20.87 5.23 9.67
CA VAL A 172 20.09 5.81 8.58
C VAL A 172 20.74 7.12 8.15
N SER A 173 20.92 7.30 6.86
CA SER A 173 21.37 8.58 6.28
C SER A 173 20.17 9.43 5.89
N VAL A 174 20.09 10.63 6.43
CA VAL A 174 19.04 11.61 6.09
C VAL A 174 19.44 12.47 4.88
N SER A 175 20.72 12.46 4.50
CA SER A 175 21.27 13.31 3.41
C SER A 175 20.81 12.87 2.02
N SER A 176 20.33 11.66 1.84
CA SER A 176 19.86 11.16 0.53
C SER A 176 18.53 11.76 0.08
N PHE A 177 17.77 12.43 0.96
CA PHE A 177 16.49 13.05 0.61
C PHE A 177 16.59 14.53 0.18
N LEU A 178 17.74 15.19 0.36
CA LEU A 178 17.90 16.61 0.12
C LEU A 178 18.57 16.94 -1.21
N CYS A 179 18.91 15.96 -2.02
CA CYS A 179 19.64 16.11 -3.27
C CYS A 179 18.89 15.53 -4.48
N SER A 180 17.62 15.95 -4.68
CA SER A 180 16.94 15.70 -5.97
C SER A 180 16.01 16.84 -6.30
#